data_46befbdf5db9519ed1005f5c32f3667e
#
_entry.id   46befbdf5db9519ed1005f5c32f3667e
#
_cell.length_a   1.000
_cell.length_b   1.000
_cell.length_c   1.000
_cell.angle_alpha   90.00
_cell.angle_beta   90.00
_cell.angle_gamma   90.00
#
_symmetry.space_group_name_H-M   'P 1'
#
loop_
_entity.id
_entity.type
_entity.pdbx_description
1 polymer ?
#
loop_
_entity_poly.entity_id
_entity_poly.type
_entity_poly.pdbx_seq_one_letter_code
_entity_poly.pdbx_strand_id
1 'polypeptide(L)'
;MSRWRPTSDAAADLIASLRHQPLLVVLRPSNPQQAFGAITALAALGVHHVELAWRADPAWVGECRELIQAFPGLRLGAASLCSAAALEDARSAGFSYAVSPVLDRDLVEQAGPDLVLVPGVMTPTEVHQARVWGCALVKLFPAAPLGASYWRRLVPPLGTSLPFCIAAGGLAAGDVLPWLGAGVDAVALGSSLRVSEAGELDGEGPLRSLVTSLTARSRLKRSA
;
A
#
# COMPACT_ATOMS: atom_id res chain seq x y z
N MET A 1 -4.39 -10.14 28.83
CA MET A 1 -4.81 -11.12 27.81
C MET A 1 -5.30 -10.35 26.59
N SER A 2 -4.44 -10.20 25.58
CA SER A 2 -4.80 -9.54 24.31
C SER A 2 -5.77 -10.47 23.57
N ARG A 3 -7.04 -10.08 23.46
CA ARG A 3 -8.00 -10.77 22.59
C ARG A 3 -7.56 -10.49 21.15
N TRP A 4 -7.12 -11.53 20.43
CA TRP A 4 -6.98 -11.48 18.98
C TRP A 4 -8.27 -10.89 18.40
N ARG A 5 -8.18 -9.74 17.75
CA ARG A 5 -9.34 -9.14 17.06
C ARG A 5 -9.46 -9.84 15.71
N PRO A 6 -10.64 -10.32 15.32
CA PRO A 6 -10.84 -10.80 13.95
C PRO A 6 -10.50 -9.68 12.95
N THR A 7 -9.92 -10.07 11.83
CA THR A 7 -9.67 -9.15 10.71
C THR A 7 -11.00 -8.48 10.33
N SER A 8 -11.02 -7.13 10.26
CA SER A 8 -12.22 -6.43 9.80
C SER A 8 -12.55 -6.80 8.35
N ASP A 9 -13.82 -6.73 7.99
CA ASP A 9 -14.25 -7.00 6.61
C ASP A 9 -13.49 -6.13 5.60
N ALA A 10 -13.28 -4.85 5.93
CA ALA A 10 -12.51 -3.93 5.10
C ALA A 10 -11.04 -4.37 4.90
N ALA A 11 -10.40 -4.88 5.94
CA ALA A 11 -9.03 -5.41 5.84
C ALA A 11 -8.99 -6.72 5.04
N ALA A 12 -9.99 -7.60 5.21
CA ALA A 12 -10.11 -8.82 4.43
C ALA A 12 -10.30 -8.51 2.93
N ASP A 13 -11.12 -7.53 2.60
CA ASP A 13 -11.35 -7.06 1.23
C ASP A 13 -10.10 -6.45 0.59
N LEU A 14 -9.34 -5.64 1.35
CA LEU A 14 -8.07 -5.10 0.88
C LEU A 14 -7.06 -6.22 0.61
N ILE A 15 -6.93 -7.18 1.51
CA ILE A 15 -6.06 -8.35 1.35
C ILE A 15 -6.47 -9.17 0.11
N ALA A 16 -7.76 -9.42 -0.07
CA ALA A 16 -8.27 -10.16 -1.24
C ALA A 16 -7.93 -9.44 -2.55
N SER A 17 -8.12 -8.13 -2.59
CA SER A 17 -7.76 -7.30 -3.75
C SER A 17 -6.26 -7.32 -4.04
N LEU A 18 -5.41 -7.17 -3.01
CA LEU A 18 -3.96 -7.23 -3.14
C LEU A 18 -3.45 -8.63 -3.54
N ARG A 19 -4.10 -9.70 -3.09
CA ARG A 19 -3.79 -11.06 -3.58
C ARG A 19 -4.09 -11.24 -5.06
N HIS A 20 -5.08 -10.51 -5.56
CA HIS A 20 -5.41 -10.52 -6.98
C HIS A 20 -4.37 -9.76 -7.82
N GLN A 21 -3.99 -8.55 -7.39
CA GLN A 21 -2.92 -7.77 -7.99
C GLN A 21 -1.99 -7.25 -6.86
N PRO A 22 -0.85 -7.93 -6.58
CA PRO A 22 0.03 -7.61 -5.46
C PRO A 22 0.98 -6.44 -5.76
N LEU A 23 0.43 -5.36 -6.25
CA LEU A 23 1.12 -4.14 -6.65
C LEU A 23 0.34 -2.92 -6.16
N LEU A 24 1.06 -1.99 -5.52
CA LEU A 24 0.58 -0.66 -5.19
C LEU A 24 1.52 0.37 -5.82
N VAL A 25 0.98 1.53 -6.18
CA VAL A 25 1.76 2.67 -6.66
C VAL A 25 1.54 3.85 -5.75
N VAL A 26 2.62 4.41 -5.18
CA VAL A 26 2.57 5.55 -4.27
C VAL A 26 2.93 6.82 -5.03
N LEU A 27 1.98 7.73 -5.14
CA LEU A 27 2.14 9.04 -5.78
C LEU A 27 2.36 10.14 -4.73
N ARG A 28 3.19 11.12 -5.10
CA ARG A 28 3.42 12.35 -4.35
C ARG A 28 3.22 13.55 -5.28
N PRO A 29 1.96 13.78 -5.72
CA PRO A 29 1.69 14.85 -6.66
C PRO A 29 1.89 16.22 -6.01
N SER A 30 2.39 17.16 -6.78
CA SER A 30 2.55 18.57 -6.36
C SER A 30 1.26 19.39 -6.54
N ASN A 31 0.34 18.91 -7.36
CA ASN A 31 -0.94 19.57 -7.65
C ASN A 31 -2.00 18.56 -8.13
N PRO A 32 -3.30 18.95 -8.15
CA PRO A 32 -4.40 18.07 -8.56
C PRO A 32 -4.31 17.57 -10.01
N GLN A 33 -3.84 18.37 -10.94
CA GLN A 33 -3.70 17.98 -12.35
C GLN A 33 -2.69 16.86 -12.51
N GLN A 34 -1.54 16.98 -11.84
CA GLN A 34 -0.52 15.93 -11.83
C GLN A 34 -1.09 14.62 -11.23
N ALA A 35 -1.85 14.72 -10.13
CA ALA A 35 -2.51 13.58 -9.52
C ALA A 35 -3.46 12.89 -10.50
N PHE A 36 -4.35 13.66 -11.12
CA PHE A 36 -5.36 13.15 -12.05
C PHE A 36 -4.73 12.49 -13.27
N GLY A 37 -3.74 13.15 -13.90
CA GLY A 37 -3.01 12.61 -15.05
C GLY A 37 -2.29 11.30 -14.71
N ALA A 38 -1.55 11.26 -13.59
CA ALA A 38 -0.84 10.06 -13.15
C ALA A 38 -1.80 8.89 -12.84
N ILE A 39 -2.91 9.14 -12.15
CA ILE A 39 -3.91 8.11 -11.86
C ILE A 39 -4.55 7.60 -13.16
N THR A 40 -4.84 8.50 -14.11
CA THR A 40 -5.39 8.11 -15.43
C THR A 40 -4.43 7.19 -16.17
N ALA A 41 -3.14 7.53 -16.22
CA ALA A 41 -2.12 6.71 -16.85
C ALA A 41 -1.98 5.33 -16.16
N LEU A 42 -1.97 5.29 -14.81
CA LEU A 42 -1.91 4.05 -14.05
C LEU A 42 -3.14 3.17 -14.28
N ALA A 43 -4.33 3.76 -14.32
CA ALA A 43 -5.57 3.05 -14.63
C ALA A 43 -5.55 2.43 -16.04
N ALA A 44 -5.05 3.19 -17.03
CA ALA A 44 -4.88 2.70 -18.40
C ALA A 44 -3.87 1.55 -18.52
N LEU A 45 -2.87 1.50 -17.64
CA LEU A 45 -1.96 0.38 -17.50
C LEU A 45 -2.56 -0.83 -16.79
N GLY A 46 -3.73 -0.68 -16.15
CA GLY A 46 -4.38 -1.72 -15.38
C GLY A 46 -3.85 -1.84 -13.94
N VAL A 47 -3.27 -0.81 -13.38
CA VAL A 47 -2.93 -0.73 -11.95
C VAL A 47 -4.23 -0.49 -11.17
N HIS A 48 -4.47 -1.29 -10.12
CA HIS A 48 -5.71 -1.22 -9.33
C HIS A 48 -5.55 -0.49 -7.99
N HIS A 49 -4.34 -0.44 -7.42
CA HIS A 49 -4.09 0.15 -6.10
C HIS A 49 -3.13 1.34 -6.24
N VAL A 50 -3.63 2.53 -5.89
CA VAL A 50 -2.83 3.76 -5.93
C VAL A 50 -2.94 4.46 -4.58
N GLU A 51 -1.82 4.86 -4.02
CA GLU A 51 -1.74 5.62 -2.77
C GLU A 51 -1.36 7.07 -3.05
N LEU A 52 -2.07 7.99 -2.44
CA LEU A 52 -1.77 9.43 -2.46
C LEU A 52 -1.10 9.83 -1.16
N ALA A 53 0.13 10.33 -1.23
CA ALA A 53 0.83 10.79 -0.05
C ALA A 53 0.11 12.00 0.55
N TRP A 54 -0.12 11.93 1.87
CA TRP A 54 -0.67 13.05 2.63
C TRP A 54 0.28 14.25 2.61
N ARG A 55 -0.31 15.45 2.54
CA ARG A 55 0.36 16.72 2.73
C ARG A 55 -0.49 17.62 3.63
N ALA A 56 0.18 18.45 4.43
CA ALA A 56 -0.47 19.41 5.32
C ALA A 56 -0.99 20.61 4.50
N ASP A 57 -2.08 20.40 3.76
CA ASP A 57 -2.71 21.36 2.88
C ASP A 57 -4.23 21.29 3.08
N PRO A 58 -4.92 22.39 3.42
CA PRO A 58 -6.35 22.40 3.61
C PRO A 58 -7.16 21.92 2.40
N ALA A 59 -6.62 22.03 1.18
CA ALA A 59 -7.27 21.56 -0.04
C ALA A 59 -7.17 20.04 -0.23
N TRP A 60 -6.20 19.36 0.43
CA TRP A 60 -5.90 17.95 0.19
C TRP A 60 -7.12 17.02 0.34
N VAL A 61 -7.95 17.24 1.35
CA VAL A 61 -9.16 16.44 1.59
C VAL A 61 -10.15 16.54 0.43
N GLY A 62 -10.40 17.77 -0.05
CA GLY A 62 -11.30 18.02 -1.17
C GLY A 62 -10.79 17.40 -2.46
N GLU A 63 -9.51 17.61 -2.77
CA GLU A 63 -8.85 17.05 -3.95
C GLU A 63 -8.87 15.52 -3.96
N CYS A 64 -8.58 14.88 -2.83
CA CYS A 64 -8.63 13.42 -2.72
C CYS A 64 -10.04 12.88 -2.88
N ARG A 65 -11.07 13.58 -2.35
CA ARG A 65 -12.47 13.19 -2.52
C ARG A 65 -12.88 13.21 -4.00
N GLU A 66 -12.50 14.25 -4.73
CA GLU A 66 -12.74 14.35 -6.18
C GLU A 66 -12.07 13.20 -6.95
N LEU A 67 -10.82 12.87 -6.60
CA LEU A 67 -10.10 11.74 -7.22
C LEU A 67 -10.78 10.40 -6.92
N ILE A 68 -11.23 10.17 -5.68
CA ILE A 68 -11.95 8.96 -5.31
C ILE A 68 -13.24 8.81 -6.13
N GLN A 69 -13.97 9.91 -6.33
CA GLN A 69 -15.20 9.92 -7.13
C GLN A 69 -14.92 9.73 -8.63
N ALA A 70 -13.82 10.31 -9.14
CA ALA A 70 -13.45 10.21 -10.55
C ALA A 70 -12.96 8.81 -10.95
N PHE A 71 -12.40 8.05 -10.01
CA PHE A 71 -11.80 6.74 -10.27
C PHE A 71 -12.42 5.61 -9.44
N PRO A 72 -13.75 5.36 -9.53
CA PRO A 72 -14.43 4.37 -8.69
C PRO A 72 -13.98 2.91 -8.95
N GLY A 73 -13.30 2.65 -10.06
CA GLY A 73 -12.72 1.34 -10.39
C GLY A 73 -11.36 1.08 -9.74
N LEU A 74 -10.75 2.07 -9.09
CA LEU A 74 -9.47 1.94 -8.40
C LEU A 74 -9.67 1.87 -6.89
N ARG A 75 -8.74 1.21 -6.21
CA ARG A 75 -8.61 1.30 -4.75
C ARG A 75 -7.58 2.40 -4.43
N LEU A 76 -8.09 3.58 -4.12
CA LEU A 76 -7.26 4.69 -3.68
C LEU A 76 -7.05 4.61 -2.17
N GLY A 77 -5.81 4.80 -1.73
CA GLY A 77 -5.40 4.84 -0.32
C GLY A 77 -4.62 6.10 0.01
N ALA A 78 -4.59 6.48 1.26
CA ALA A 78 -3.75 7.56 1.76
C ALA A 78 -2.39 7.02 2.22
N ALA A 79 -1.29 7.68 1.88
CA ALA A 79 0.06 7.27 2.28
C ALA A 79 0.77 8.33 3.12
N SER A 80 1.82 7.89 3.82
CA SER A 80 2.70 8.76 4.61
C SER A 80 2.03 9.41 5.83
N LEU A 81 1.04 8.76 6.42
CA LEU A 81 0.34 9.25 7.60
C LEU A 81 1.19 9.02 8.86
N CYS A 82 1.53 10.11 9.54
CA CYS A 82 2.33 10.08 10.78
C CYS A 82 1.68 10.87 11.93
N SER A 83 0.41 11.25 11.81
CA SER A 83 -0.31 12.01 12.85
C SER A 83 -1.79 11.74 12.85
N ALA A 84 -2.43 12.01 13.98
CA ALA A 84 -3.89 11.94 14.11
C ALA A 84 -4.62 12.85 13.12
N ALA A 85 -4.06 14.05 12.85
CA ALA A 85 -4.63 14.96 11.85
C ALA A 85 -4.60 14.36 10.45
N ALA A 86 -3.48 13.74 10.04
CA ALA A 86 -3.38 13.07 8.75
C ALA A 86 -4.37 11.90 8.63
N LEU A 87 -4.59 11.17 9.73
CA LEU A 87 -5.55 10.06 9.77
C LEU A 87 -7.00 10.57 9.62
N GLU A 88 -7.35 11.67 10.28
CA GLU A 88 -8.66 12.30 10.18
C GLU A 88 -8.92 12.88 8.79
N ASP A 89 -7.91 13.52 8.19
CA ASP A 89 -7.98 13.99 6.80
C ASP A 89 -8.24 12.82 5.83
N ALA A 90 -7.56 11.69 6.00
CA ALA A 90 -7.75 10.50 5.17
C ALA A 90 -9.19 9.95 5.32
N ARG A 91 -9.71 9.91 6.55
CA ARG A 91 -11.10 9.51 6.81
C ARG A 91 -12.10 10.47 6.17
N SER A 92 -11.89 11.78 6.36
CA SER A 92 -12.74 12.83 5.81
C SER A 92 -12.73 12.86 4.28
N ALA A 93 -11.63 12.49 3.64
CA ALA A 93 -11.55 12.34 2.19
C ALA A 93 -12.32 11.13 1.65
N GLY A 94 -12.58 10.12 2.50
CA GLY A 94 -13.29 8.90 2.12
C GLY A 94 -12.40 7.74 1.72
N PHE A 95 -11.12 7.74 2.12
CA PHE A 95 -10.24 6.60 1.89
C PHE A 95 -10.68 5.39 2.73
N SER A 96 -10.64 4.20 2.15
CA SER A 96 -10.93 2.94 2.85
C SER A 96 -9.69 2.36 3.57
N TYR A 97 -8.50 2.77 3.16
CA TYR A 97 -7.26 2.39 3.83
C TYR A 97 -6.23 3.52 3.82
N ALA A 98 -5.34 3.46 4.79
CA ALA A 98 -4.25 4.41 4.98
C ALA A 98 -2.97 3.68 5.35
N VAL A 99 -1.83 4.23 4.94
CA VAL A 99 -0.52 3.62 5.13
C VAL A 99 0.40 4.59 5.86
N SER A 100 0.98 4.13 6.95
CA SER A 100 1.97 4.86 7.73
C SER A 100 3.39 4.33 7.46
N PRO A 101 4.42 5.16 7.47
CA PRO A 101 5.81 4.69 7.46
C PRO A 101 6.30 4.20 8.82
N VAL A 102 5.53 4.39 9.89
CA VAL A 102 5.89 4.05 11.27
C VAL A 102 4.84 3.16 11.93
N LEU A 103 5.24 2.46 12.98
CA LEU A 103 4.35 1.74 13.87
C LEU A 103 4.04 2.63 15.08
N ASP A 104 2.87 3.24 15.08
CA ASP A 104 2.38 4.10 16.13
C ASP A 104 1.09 3.52 16.72
N ARG A 105 1.09 3.29 18.03
CA ARG A 105 -0.03 2.65 18.72
C ARG A 105 -1.28 3.52 18.70
N ASP A 106 -1.10 4.81 18.93
CA ASP A 106 -2.23 5.74 19.01
C ASP A 106 -2.93 5.84 17.65
N LEU A 107 -2.17 5.85 16.57
CA LEU A 107 -2.73 5.81 15.20
C LEU A 107 -3.47 4.50 14.93
N VAL A 108 -2.93 3.35 15.37
CA VAL A 108 -3.59 2.05 15.20
C VAL A 108 -4.91 2.01 15.98
N GLU A 109 -4.95 2.55 17.20
CA GLU A 109 -6.18 2.60 18.02
C GLU A 109 -7.22 3.57 17.44
N GLN A 110 -6.78 4.72 16.92
CA GLN A 110 -7.65 5.76 16.35
C GLN A 110 -8.19 5.42 14.96
N ALA A 111 -7.51 4.58 14.19
CA ALA A 111 -7.97 4.20 12.84
C ALA A 111 -9.39 3.58 12.88
N GLY A 112 -9.68 2.80 13.93
CA GLY A 112 -11.00 2.18 14.12
C GLY A 112 -11.28 1.09 13.07
N PRO A 113 -12.55 0.66 12.97
CA PRO A 113 -12.94 -0.41 12.04
C PRO A 113 -13.13 0.07 10.59
N ASP A 114 -13.40 1.36 10.38
CA ASP A 114 -13.84 1.90 9.09
C ASP A 114 -12.68 2.30 8.17
N LEU A 115 -11.48 2.51 8.74
CA LEU A 115 -10.27 2.85 8.00
C LEU A 115 -9.17 1.83 8.29
N VAL A 116 -8.81 1.04 7.33
CA VAL A 116 -7.71 0.05 7.48
C VAL A 116 -6.38 0.78 7.54
N LEU A 117 -5.76 0.84 8.73
CA LEU A 117 -4.40 1.36 8.85
C LEU A 117 -3.38 0.23 8.61
N VAL A 118 -2.44 0.49 7.70
CA VAL A 118 -1.29 -0.36 7.40
C VAL A 118 -0.04 0.29 7.99
N PRO A 119 0.39 -0.08 9.21
CA PRO A 119 1.54 0.54 9.85
C PRO A 119 2.86 0.06 9.26
N GLY A 120 3.88 0.93 9.31
CA GLY A 120 5.24 0.65 8.92
C GLY A 120 5.99 -0.16 9.97
N VAL A 121 6.72 -1.19 9.53
CA VAL A 121 7.57 -2.03 10.40
C VAL A 121 8.89 -2.31 9.70
N MET A 122 9.95 -2.46 10.48
CA MET A 122 11.27 -2.83 9.97
C MET A 122 11.90 -3.98 10.78
N THR A 123 11.65 -4.05 12.07
CA THR A 123 12.30 -4.99 13.00
C THR A 123 11.37 -6.14 13.41
N PRO A 124 11.92 -7.28 13.89
CA PRO A 124 11.12 -8.37 14.44
C PRO A 124 10.20 -7.91 15.59
N THR A 125 10.66 -6.96 16.41
CA THR A 125 9.88 -6.41 17.53
C THR A 125 8.66 -5.66 17.03
N GLU A 126 8.82 -4.80 16.02
CA GLU A 126 7.71 -4.04 15.43
C GLU A 126 6.69 -4.97 14.74
N VAL A 127 7.17 -5.97 14.01
CA VAL A 127 6.28 -6.98 13.39
C VAL A 127 5.48 -7.73 14.47
N HIS A 128 6.14 -8.11 15.59
CA HIS A 128 5.46 -8.75 16.71
C HIS A 128 4.43 -7.82 17.35
N GLN A 129 4.79 -6.56 17.62
CA GLN A 129 3.87 -5.56 18.19
C GLN A 129 2.67 -5.30 17.28
N ALA A 130 2.88 -5.09 15.99
CA ALA A 130 1.79 -4.90 15.02
C ALA A 130 0.81 -6.09 15.06
N ARG A 131 1.33 -7.33 15.09
CA ARG A 131 0.51 -8.54 15.23
C ARG A 131 -0.28 -8.55 16.54
N VAL A 132 0.36 -8.23 17.67
CA VAL A 132 -0.28 -8.19 19.00
C VAL A 132 -1.39 -7.12 19.05
N TRP A 133 -1.21 -6.02 18.36
CA TRP A 133 -2.23 -4.95 18.25
C TRP A 133 -3.33 -5.26 17.23
N GLY A 134 -3.25 -6.41 16.55
CA GLY A 134 -4.28 -6.87 15.61
C GLY A 134 -4.19 -6.25 14.22
N CYS A 135 -3.03 -5.71 13.84
CA CYS A 135 -2.83 -5.21 12.47
C CYS A 135 -2.84 -6.38 11.49
N ALA A 136 -3.83 -6.42 10.61
CA ALA A 136 -3.96 -7.47 9.60
C ALA A 136 -2.92 -7.32 8.47
N LEU A 137 -2.54 -6.09 8.17
CA LEU A 137 -1.53 -5.74 7.18
C LEU A 137 -0.42 -4.90 7.83
N VAL A 138 0.79 -5.00 7.28
CA VAL A 138 1.94 -4.14 7.63
C VAL A 138 2.71 -3.74 6.39
N LYS A 139 3.38 -2.60 6.45
CA LYS A 139 4.32 -2.12 5.44
C LYS A 139 5.75 -2.35 5.92
N LEU A 140 6.47 -3.26 5.27
CA LEU A 140 7.92 -3.39 5.49
C LEU A 140 8.64 -2.18 4.87
N PHE A 141 9.18 -1.28 5.70
CA PHE A 141 9.74 0.00 5.24
C PHE A 141 10.93 0.47 6.09
N PRO A 142 12.01 0.96 5.44
CA PRO A 142 12.31 0.84 4.01
C PRO A 142 12.78 -0.58 3.64
N ALA A 143 12.24 -1.15 2.55
CA ALA A 143 12.46 -2.55 2.21
C ALA A 143 13.80 -2.80 1.50
N ALA A 144 14.19 -1.96 0.54
CA ALA A 144 15.37 -2.20 -0.28
C ALA A 144 16.65 -2.48 0.51
N PRO A 145 17.01 -1.75 1.59
CA PRO A 145 18.20 -2.03 2.39
C PRO A 145 18.16 -3.38 3.11
N LEU A 146 16.98 -3.95 3.38
CA LEU A 146 16.83 -5.23 4.09
C LEU A 146 17.03 -6.43 3.16
N GLY A 147 16.76 -6.26 1.86
CA GLY A 147 16.83 -7.33 0.88
C GLY A 147 15.60 -8.25 0.88
N ALA A 148 15.30 -8.83 -0.28
CA ALA A 148 14.06 -9.58 -0.52
C ALA A 148 13.84 -10.77 0.43
N SER A 149 14.91 -11.42 0.89
CA SER A 149 14.81 -12.59 1.78
C SER A 149 14.48 -12.23 3.24
N TYR A 150 14.49 -10.95 3.62
CA TYR A 150 14.35 -10.53 5.01
C TYR A 150 13.02 -11.00 5.64
N TRP A 151 11.89 -10.74 4.99
CA TRP A 151 10.57 -11.10 5.52
C TRP A 151 10.45 -12.59 5.81
N ARG A 152 10.87 -13.43 4.88
CA ARG A 152 10.84 -14.89 5.06
C ARG A 152 11.66 -15.37 6.24
N ARG A 153 12.76 -14.67 6.58
CA ARG A 153 13.61 -15.01 7.73
C ARG A 153 12.97 -14.72 9.08
N LEU A 154 11.90 -13.90 9.12
CA LEU A 154 11.15 -13.63 10.34
C LEU A 154 10.17 -14.77 10.69
N VAL A 155 9.76 -15.58 9.71
CA VAL A 155 8.78 -16.66 9.90
C VAL A 155 9.24 -17.71 10.92
N PRO A 156 10.46 -18.29 10.88
CA PRO A 156 10.87 -19.30 11.83
C PRO A 156 10.83 -18.81 13.29
N PRO A 157 11.38 -17.63 13.65
CA PRO A 157 11.37 -17.18 15.05
C PRO A 157 10.04 -16.59 15.52
N LEU A 158 9.21 -16.04 14.62
CA LEU A 158 7.95 -15.39 15.00
C LEU A 158 6.70 -16.25 14.75
N GLY A 159 6.86 -17.37 14.05
CA GLY A 159 5.77 -18.26 13.63
C GLY A 159 5.11 -17.86 12.32
N THR A 160 4.24 -18.72 11.81
CA THR A 160 3.66 -18.62 10.46
C THR A 160 2.53 -17.61 10.30
N SER A 161 1.91 -17.15 11.38
CA SER A 161 0.80 -16.19 11.34
C SER A 161 1.31 -14.74 11.43
N LEU A 162 2.14 -14.33 10.46
CA LEU A 162 2.54 -12.94 10.32
C LEU A 162 1.43 -12.14 9.62
N PRO A 163 1.37 -10.80 9.85
CA PRO A 163 0.49 -9.93 9.08
C PRO A 163 0.78 -9.98 7.59
N PHE A 164 -0.20 -9.64 6.75
CA PHE A 164 -0.01 -9.46 5.31
C PHE A 164 1.04 -8.38 5.05
N CYS A 165 2.11 -8.71 4.35
CA CYS A 165 3.28 -7.85 4.18
C CYS A 165 3.30 -7.12 2.84
N ILE A 166 3.31 -5.80 2.88
CA ILE A 166 3.55 -4.93 1.72
C ILE A 166 4.99 -4.41 1.81
N ALA A 167 5.89 -4.87 0.95
CA ALA A 167 7.24 -4.35 0.88
C ALA A 167 7.28 -3.01 0.14
N ALA A 168 7.90 -1.98 0.74
CA ALA A 168 7.95 -0.64 0.19
C ALA A 168 9.25 0.09 0.52
N GLY A 169 9.63 1.05 -0.33
CA GLY A 169 10.80 1.92 -0.13
C GLY A 169 12.04 1.45 -0.87
N GLY A 170 12.38 2.19 -1.92
CA GLY A 170 13.57 1.97 -2.75
C GLY A 170 13.43 0.85 -3.78
N LEU A 171 12.23 0.34 -4.03
CA LEU A 171 11.98 -0.75 -4.99
C LEU A 171 11.54 -0.19 -6.34
N ALA A 172 11.96 -0.88 -7.42
CA ALA A 172 11.60 -0.61 -8.80
C ALA A 172 10.73 -1.74 -9.38
N ALA A 173 10.18 -1.55 -10.58
CA ALA A 173 9.32 -2.54 -11.23
C ALA A 173 9.98 -3.92 -11.38
N GLY A 174 11.30 -3.95 -11.64
CA GLY A 174 12.07 -5.20 -11.74
C GLY A 174 12.20 -5.98 -10.43
N ASP A 175 12.02 -5.31 -9.28
CA ASP A 175 12.13 -5.95 -7.96
C ASP A 175 10.86 -6.68 -7.55
N VAL A 176 9.70 -6.34 -8.13
CA VAL A 176 8.39 -6.83 -7.65
C VAL A 176 8.32 -8.34 -7.66
N LEU A 177 8.60 -8.98 -8.79
CA LEU A 177 8.52 -10.45 -8.89
C LEU A 177 9.53 -11.18 -7.99
N PRO A 178 10.80 -10.76 -7.89
CA PRO A 178 11.75 -11.28 -6.92
C PRO A 178 11.27 -11.18 -5.46
N TRP A 179 10.73 -10.03 -5.05
CA TRP A 179 10.23 -9.84 -3.69
C TRP A 179 9.00 -10.71 -3.38
N LEU A 180 8.04 -10.80 -4.30
CA LEU A 180 6.90 -11.71 -4.18
C LEU A 180 7.36 -13.18 -4.11
N GLY A 181 8.34 -13.56 -4.92
CA GLY A 181 8.93 -14.90 -4.89
C GLY A 181 9.69 -15.19 -3.58
N ALA A 182 10.17 -14.17 -2.90
CA ALA A 182 10.86 -14.28 -1.62
C ALA A 182 9.90 -14.30 -0.40
N GLY A 183 8.59 -14.13 -0.59
CA GLY A 183 7.58 -14.39 0.43
C GLY A 183 6.92 -13.15 1.04
N VAL A 184 7.08 -11.96 0.46
CA VAL A 184 6.18 -10.84 0.77
C VAL A 184 4.88 -11.00 -0.01
N ASP A 185 3.80 -10.42 0.49
CA ASP A 185 2.47 -10.61 -0.10
C ASP A 185 2.17 -9.60 -1.22
N ALA A 186 2.69 -8.38 -1.10
CA ALA A 186 2.56 -7.31 -2.11
C ALA A 186 3.78 -6.40 -2.10
N VAL A 187 3.92 -5.57 -3.15
CA VAL A 187 5.00 -4.59 -3.29
C VAL A 187 4.43 -3.23 -3.65
N ALA A 188 4.92 -2.19 -2.99
CA ALA A 188 4.58 -0.80 -3.29
C ALA A 188 5.76 -0.08 -3.96
N LEU A 189 5.51 0.50 -5.12
CA LEU A 189 6.45 1.33 -5.88
C LEU A 189 6.14 2.80 -5.65
N GLY A 190 7.15 3.62 -5.49
CA GLY A 190 6.97 5.06 -5.30
C GLY A 190 8.11 5.86 -5.93
N SER A 191 9.25 5.97 -5.25
CA SER A 191 10.38 6.80 -5.65
C SER A 191 11.01 6.44 -7.01
N SER A 192 10.78 5.22 -7.49
CA SER A 192 11.25 4.77 -8.81
C SER A 192 10.35 5.19 -9.97
N LEU A 193 9.15 5.67 -9.67
CA LEU A 193 8.21 6.17 -10.67
C LEU A 193 8.31 7.70 -10.73
N ARG A 194 8.69 8.21 -11.88
CA ARG A 194 8.69 9.65 -12.14
C ARG A 194 7.39 10.04 -12.82
N VAL A 195 6.83 11.14 -12.38
CA VAL A 195 5.60 11.72 -12.94
C VAL A 195 5.94 13.13 -13.39
N SER A 196 5.67 13.47 -14.66
CA SER A 196 5.86 14.82 -15.18
C SER A 196 4.87 15.79 -14.51
N GLU A 197 5.08 17.10 -14.69
CA GLU A 197 4.13 18.12 -14.21
C GLU A 197 2.72 17.95 -14.84
N ALA A 198 2.64 17.42 -16.03
CA ALA A 198 1.39 17.09 -16.72
C ALA A 198 0.74 15.79 -16.25
N GLY A 199 1.40 15.03 -15.34
CA GLY A 199 0.89 13.74 -14.85
C GLY A 199 1.27 12.54 -15.72
N GLU A 200 2.16 12.69 -16.69
CA GLU A 200 2.64 11.59 -17.52
C GLU A 200 3.66 10.74 -16.75
N LEU A 201 3.60 9.43 -16.92
CA LEU A 201 4.55 8.49 -16.31
C LEU A 201 5.80 8.35 -17.16
N ASP A 202 6.96 8.66 -16.57
CA ASP A 202 8.24 8.37 -17.18
C ASP A 202 8.52 6.86 -17.16
N GLY A 203 8.88 6.31 -18.32
CA GLY A 203 9.32 4.92 -18.41
C GLY A 203 8.21 3.89 -18.13
N GLU A 204 7.02 4.07 -18.69
CA GLU A 204 5.88 3.14 -18.55
C GLU A 204 6.19 1.68 -18.94
N GLY A 205 7.15 1.43 -19.81
CA GLY A 205 7.45 0.12 -20.36
C GLY A 205 7.67 -0.97 -19.30
N PRO A 206 8.56 -0.78 -18.31
CA PRO A 206 8.77 -1.74 -17.24
C PRO A 206 7.53 -1.98 -16.38
N LEU A 207 6.76 -0.93 -16.08
CA LEU A 207 5.51 -1.05 -15.30
C LEU A 207 4.42 -1.79 -16.10
N ARG A 208 4.27 -1.49 -17.39
CA ARG A 208 3.36 -2.18 -18.31
C ARG A 208 3.66 -3.67 -18.39
N SER A 209 4.92 -4.04 -18.56
CA SER A 209 5.38 -5.42 -18.62
C SER A 209 5.10 -6.15 -17.29
N LEU A 210 5.33 -5.48 -16.17
CA LEU A 210 5.04 -6.00 -14.83
C LEU A 210 3.55 -6.27 -14.65
N VAL A 211 2.68 -5.30 -14.93
CA VAL A 211 1.21 -5.44 -14.79
C VAL A 211 0.69 -6.57 -15.66
N THR A 212 1.17 -6.68 -16.90
CA THR A 212 0.83 -7.81 -17.80
C THR A 212 1.22 -9.15 -17.18
N SER A 213 2.42 -9.25 -16.61
CA SER A 213 2.90 -10.47 -15.94
C SER A 213 2.09 -10.84 -14.71
N LEU A 214 1.73 -9.86 -13.88
CA LEU A 214 0.90 -10.07 -12.69
C LEU A 214 -0.51 -10.53 -13.05
N THR A 215 -1.11 -9.95 -14.09
CA THR A 215 -2.43 -10.33 -14.59
C THR A 215 -2.44 -11.78 -15.13
N ALA A 216 -1.41 -12.18 -15.87
CA ALA A 216 -1.28 -13.55 -16.35
C ALA A 216 -1.16 -14.55 -15.19
N ARG A 217 -0.35 -14.25 -14.16
CA ARG A 217 -0.20 -15.10 -12.97
C ARG A 217 -1.51 -15.23 -12.17
N SER A 218 -2.29 -14.17 -12.06
CA SER A 218 -3.58 -14.19 -11.37
C SER A 218 -4.60 -15.09 -12.08
N ARG A 219 -4.62 -15.08 -13.42
CA ARG A 219 -5.49 -15.96 -14.22
C ARG A 219 -5.13 -17.43 -14.02
N LEU A 220 -3.85 -17.79 -14.05
CA LEU A 220 -3.39 -19.17 -13.85
C LEU A 220 -3.76 -19.72 -12.47
N LYS A 221 -3.69 -18.90 -11.42
CA LYS A 221 -4.09 -19.31 -10.05
C LYS A 221 -5.58 -19.56 -9.88
N ARG A 222 -6.44 -19.04 -10.77
CA ARG A 222 -7.90 -19.29 -10.74
C ARG A 222 -8.31 -20.53 -11.52
N SER A 223 -7.45 -21.02 -12.40
CA SER A 223 -7.70 -22.17 -13.27
C SER A 223 -7.13 -23.47 -12.69
N ALA A 224 -6.40 -23.40 -11.57
CA ALA A 224 -5.83 -24.53 -10.84
C ALA A 224 -6.56 -24.77 -9.51
#